data_cee86c1cdcc2c7c88a541f4704ea9133
#
_entry.id   cee86c1cdcc2c7c88a541f4704ea9133
#
_cell.length_a   1.000
_cell.length_b   1.000
_cell.length_c   1.000
_cell.angle_alpha   90.00
_cell.angle_beta   90.00
_cell.angle_gamma   90.00
#
_symmetry.space_group_name_H-M   'P 1'
#
loop_
_entity.id
_entity.type
_entity.pdbx_description
1 polymer ?
#
loop_
_entity_poly.entity_id
_entity_poly.type
_entity_poly.pdbx_seq_one_letter_code
_entity_poly.pdbx_strand_id
1 'polypeptide(L)'
;LTLFRVDSSKIMDKYIGETEKKLGELFETAKNTNAILFFDEADSLFAKRTEVSKSTDKYANNEVSFLLQLMEQYEGIMVLATNHSNFLDEAFRRRITYSVNLPAPDAETRSRLWRLAFPEGVEIGEDVDFDQLAEEHEFTGSSIRYVAQQAMFTAAILQSPVTLECIHTALKLMMERDCQGYKDGSLQGCFTRLL
;
A
#
# COMPACT_ATOMS: atom_id res chain seq x y z
N LEU A 1 -4.09 -3.16 23.00
CA LEU A 1 -3.00 -2.28 22.56
C LEU A 1 -3.57 -1.21 21.63
N THR A 2 -3.16 0.03 21.82
CA THR A 2 -3.53 1.14 20.95
C THR A 2 -2.62 1.12 19.72
N LEU A 3 -3.18 1.34 18.51
CA LEU A 3 -2.42 1.46 17.28
C LEU A 3 -2.34 2.94 16.88
N PHE A 4 -1.13 3.47 16.78
CA PHE A 4 -0.88 4.80 16.20
C PHE A 4 -0.42 4.64 14.76
N ARG A 5 -1.28 5.00 13.82
CA ARG A 5 -0.90 5.08 12.40
C ARG A 5 -0.18 6.40 12.16
N VAL A 6 1.04 6.29 11.73
CA VAL A 6 1.94 7.41 11.47
C VAL A 6 1.96 7.66 9.96
N ASP A 7 1.49 8.83 9.56
CA ASP A 7 1.57 9.30 8.19
C ASP A 7 2.94 9.95 7.97
N SER A 8 3.82 9.24 7.31
CA SER A 8 5.20 9.68 7.07
C SER A 8 5.28 11.01 6.33
N SER A 9 4.31 11.31 5.47
CA SER A 9 4.25 12.56 4.71
C SER A 9 3.99 13.79 5.58
N LYS A 10 3.29 13.61 6.70
CA LYS A 10 2.96 14.70 7.64
C LYS A 10 4.04 14.98 8.67
N ILE A 11 4.93 14.03 8.88
CA ILE A 11 6.05 14.19 9.82
C ILE A 11 7.17 15.00 9.18
N MET A 12 7.40 14.78 7.88
CA MET A 12 8.43 15.47 7.11
C MET A 12 8.06 16.94 6.93
N ASP A 13 8.70 17.82 7.65
CA ASP A 13 8.48 19.27 7.55
C ASP A 13 9.59 19.92 6.70
N LYS A 14 9.27 21.14 6.18
CA LYS A 14 10.24 21.96 5.45
C LYS A 14 11.22 22.67 6.38
N TYR A 15 10.93 22.72 7.68
CA TYR A 15 11.73 23.45 8.66
C TYR A 15 12.63 22.50 9.44
N ILE A 16 13.90 22.86 9.53
CA ILE A 16 14.95 22.11 10.22
C ILE A 16 14.59 21.97 11.72
N GLY A 17 14.65 20.73 12.24
CA GLY A 17 14.39 20.42 13.65
C GLY A 17 12.92 20.19 14.02
N GLU A 18 11.96 20.60 13.20
CA GLU A 18 10.53 20.35 13.45
C GLU A 18 10.18 18.85 13.31
N THR A 19 10.79 18.18 12.32
CA THR A 19 10.65 16.73 12.11
C THR A 19 11.15 15.94 13.31
N GLU A 20 12.34 16.26 13.82
CA GLU A 20 12.94 15.61 14.99
C GLU A 20 12.07 15.79 16.24
N LYS A 21 11.55 17.00 16.46
CA LYS A 21 10.64 17.29 17.57
C LYS A 21 9.35 16.49 17.48
N LYS A 22 8.68 16.48 16.33
CA LYS A 22 7.45 15.72 16.12
C LYS A 22 7.65 14.21 16.30
N LEU A 23 8.76 13.68 15.80
CA LEU A 23 9.13 12.28 16.02
C LEU A 23 9.35 12.00 17.52
N GLY A 24 10.10 12.83 18.23
CA GLY A 24 10.32 12.68 19.66
C GLY A 24 9.02 12.66 20.46
N GLU A 25 8.12 13.62 20.23
CA GLU A 25 6.81 13.69 20.86
C GLU A 25 5.93 12.47 20.57
N LEU A 26 5.97 11.96 19.32
CA LEU A 26 5.26 10.76 18.92
C LEU A 26 5.75 9.52 19.69
N PHE A 27 7.06 9.30 19.73
CA PHE A 27 7.65 8.15 20.40
C PHE A 27 7.44 8.19 21.91
N GLU A 28 7.55 9.37 22.55
CA GLU A 28 7.23 9.55 23.97
C GLU A 28 5.74 9.26 24.26
N THR A 29 4.84 9.74 23.41
CA THR A 29 3.40 9.45 23.57
C THR A 29 3.12 7.95 23.41
N ALA A 30 3.73 7.30 22.42
CA ALA A 30 3.59 5.89 22.19
C ALA A 30 4.14 5.04 23.36
N LYS A 31 5.28 5.43 23.92
CA LYS A 31 5.88 4.80 25.09
C LYS A 31 4.94 4.89 26.31
N ASN A 32 4.40 6.09 26.60
CA ASN A 32 3.54 6.32 27.74
C ASN A 32 2.18 5.59 27.64
N THR A 33 1.74 5.28 26.43
CA THR A 33 0.47 4.58 26.16
C THR A 33 0.64 3.10 25.82
N ASN A 34 1.86 2.59 25.80
CA ASN A 34 2.19 1.23 25.36
C ASN A 34 1.54 0.91 24.00
N ALA A 35 1.67 1.83 23.06
CA ALA A 35 1.04 1.73 21.74
C ALA A 35 1.89 0.91 20.75
N ILE A 36 1.24 0.46 19.68
CA ILE A 36 1.92 -0.03 18.47
C ILE A 36 2.09 1.16 17.52
N LEU A 37 3.31 1.40 17.06
CA LEU A 37 3.59 2.39 16.03
C LEU A 37 3.53 1.73 14.64
N PHE A 38 2.65 2.20 13.76
CA PHE A 38 2.55 1.73 12.39
C PHE A 38 2.93 2.85 11.43
N PHE A 39 4.05 2.68 10.76
CA PHE A 39 4.53 3.59 9.71
C PHE A 39 4.12 3.04 8.34
N ASP A 40 3.21 3.74 7.70
CA ASP A 40 2.81 3.45 6.33
C ASP A 40 3.72 4.23 5.35
N GLU A 41 3.99 3.64 4.19
CA GLU A 41 4.90 4.23 3.19
C GLU A 41 6.26 4.63 3.80
N ALA A 42 6.82 3.73 4.61
CA ALA A 42 8.05 3.99 5.36
C ALA A 42 9.25 4.37 4.46
N ASP A 43 9.24 3.96 3.19
CA ASP A 43 10.23 4.35 2.19
C ASP A 43 10.32 5.87 2.00
N SER A 44 9.22 6.61 2.21
CA SER A 44 9.24 8.08 2.12
C SER A 44 10.13 8.73 3.18
N LEU A 45 10.29 8.10 4.36
CA LEU A 45 11.18 8.55 5.41
C LEU A 45 12.66 8.33 5.06
N PHE A 46 12.95 7.40 4.14
CA PHE A 46 14.29 6.91 3.83
C PHE A 46 14.78 7.32 2.44
N ALA A 47 13.90 7.78 1.55
CA ALA A 47 14.21 8.09 0.14
C ALA A 47 15.25 9.20 -0.06
N LYS A 48 15.60 9.96 0.98
CA LYS A 48 16.53 11.09 0.87
C LYS A 48 18.02 10.73 0.95
N ARG A 49 18.39 9.45 1.08
CA ARG A 49 19.80 9.02 1.15
C ARG A 49 20.52 8.87 -0.18
N THR A 50 19.87 9.10 -1.32
CA THR A 50 20.51 8.99 -2.63
C THR A 50 21.15 10.31 -3.05
N GLU A 51 22.49 10.31 -3.08
CA GLU A 51 23.40 11.34 -3.62
C GLU A 51 23.59 12.63 -2.81
N VAL A 52 24.63 12.60 -1.99
CA VAL A 52 25.21 13.77 -1.30
C VAL A 52 25.83 14.70 -2.35
N SER A 53 25.10 15.72 -2.79
CA SER A 53 25.66 16.79 -3.63
C SER A 53 25.36 18.22 -3.16
N LYS A 54 24.52 18.42 -2.15
CA LYS A 54 24.17 19.76 -1.64
C LYS A 54 24.06 19.79 -0.11
N SER A 55 24.21 20.98 0.49
CA SER A 55 24.15 21.20 1.95
C SER A 55 22.83 20.75 2.60
N THR A 56 21.74 20.66 1.86
CA THR A 56 20.45 20.11 2.27
C THR A 56 20.50 18.61 2.62
N ASP A 57 21.46 17.87 2.07
CA ASP A 57 21.56 16.41 2.26
C ASP A 57 22.11 16.02 3.63
N LYS A 58 22.86 16.92 4.28
CA LYS A 58 23.34 16.72 5.66
C LYS A 58 22.19 16.69 6.66
N TYR A 59 21.16 17.52 6.47
CA TYR A 59 20.03 17.61 7.39
C TYR A 59 19.09 16.40 7.23
N ALA A 60 18.86 15.94 6.01
CA ALA A 60 18.09 14.72 5.76
C ALA A 60 18.75 13.47 6.39
N ASN A 61 20.09 13.40 6.40
CA ASN A 61 20.82 12.33 7.05
C ASN A 61 20.70 12.38 8.59
N ASN A 62 20.56 13.57 9.19
CA ASN A 62 20.37 13.72 10.63
C ASN A 62 18.98 13.23 11.06
N GLU A 63 17.91 13.58 10.32
CA GLU A 63 16.55 13.14 10.59
C GLU A 63 16.42 11.60 10.57
N VAL A 64 17.02 10.96 9.54
CA VAL A 64 17.06 9.50 9.46
C VAL A 64 17.86 8.89 10.60
N SER A 65 19.01 9.48 10.96
CA SER A 65 19.83 9.01 12.08
C SER A 65 19.09 9.13 13.41
N PHE A 66 18.33 10.22 13.61
CA PHE A 66 17.52 10.43 14.78
C PHE A 66 16.37 9.40 14.86
N LEU A 67 15.67 9.15 13.75
CA LEU A 67 14.65 8.11 13.69
C LEU A 67 15.23 6.73 14.05
N LEU A 68 16.39 6.38 13.52
CA LEU A 68 17.08 5.13 13.86
C LEU A 68 17.39 5.02 15.35
N GLN A 69 17.80 6.13 15.98
CA GLN A 69 18.04 6.17 17.42
C GLN A 69 16.74 5.97 18.22
N LEU A 70 15.65 6.62 17.81
CA LEU A 70 14.34 6.43 18.46
C LEU A 70 13.85 4.99 18.31
N MET A 71 14.04 4.37 17.14
CA MET A 71 13.70 2.97 16.92
C MET A 71 14.46 2.03 17.85
N GLU A 72 15.75 2.29 18.13
CA GLU A 72 16.54 1.48 19.06
C GLU A 72 16.10 1.66 20.52
N GLN A 73 15.60 2.83 20.88
CA GLN A 73 15.18 3.15 22.24
C GLN A 73 13.73 2.77 22.53
N TYR A 74 12.95 2.48 21.49
CA TYR A 74 11.55 2.14 21.65
C TYR A 74 11.36 0.65 21.99
N GLU A 75 10.91 0.39 23.20
CA GLU A 75 10.68 -0.98 23.69
C GLU A 75 9.32 -1.57 23.25
N GLY A 76 8.48 -0.79 22.57
CA GLY A 76 7.18 -1.21 22.05
C GLY A 76 7.27 -1.91 20.69
N ILE A 77 6.12 -2.23 20.14
CA ILE A 77 6.01 -2.84 18.80
C ILE A 77 5.98 -1.73 17.75
N MET A 78 6.87 -1.85 16.77
CA MET A 78 6.90 -0.98 15.59
C MET A 78 6.69 -1.82 14.33
N VAL A 79 5.82 -1.36 13.45
CA VAL A 79 5.52 -1.97 12.17
C VAL A 79 5.81 -0.97 11.06
N LEU A 80 6.64 -1.35 10.11
CA LEU A 80 6.99 -0.54 8.95
C LEU A 80 6.40 -1.22 7.71
N ALA A 81 5.54 -0.53 6.96
CA ALA A 81 5.03 -0.99 5.68
C ALA A 81 5.71 -0.20 4.55
N THR A 82 6.18 -0.90 3.52
CA THR A 82 6.79 -0.28 2.34
C THR A 82 6.53 -1.10 1.08
N ASN A 83 6.38 -0.43 -0.04
CA ASN A 83 6.33 -1.03 -1.37
C ASN A 83 7.73 -1.21 -1.99
N HIS A 84 8.76 -0.68 -1.35
CA HIS A 84 10.13 -0.59 -1.86
C HIS A 84 11.15 -1.16 -0.87
N SER A 85 11.21 -2.49 -0.74
CA SER A 85 12.15 -3.14 0.19
C SER A 85 13.64 -2.85 -0.09
N ASN A 86 13.97 -2.44 -1.31
CA ASN A 86 15.36 -2.15 -1.72
C ASN A 86 15.90 -0.83 -1.15
N PHE A 87 15.04 0.07 -0.66
CA PHE A 87 15.45 1.34 -0.06
C PHE A 87 15.87 1.24 1.41
N LEU A 88 15.61 0.11 2.05
CA LEU A 88 16.08 -0.14 3.40
C LEU A 88 17.59 -0.41 3.36
N ASP A 89 18.36 0.57 3.76
CA ASP A 89 19.83 0.42 3.87
C ASP A 89 20.21 -0.63 4.96
N GLU A 90 21.48 -0.99 4.99
CA GLU A 90 21.99 -1.99 5.94
C GLU A 90 21.78 -1.55 7.40
N ALA A 91 21.79 -0.26 7.68
CA ALA A 91 21.59 0.28 9.02
C ALA A 91 20.17 -0.01 9.53
N PHE A 92 19.16 0.10 8.65
CA PHE A 92 17.78 -0.29 8.96
C PHE A 92 17.62 -1.79 9.10
N ARG A 93 18.14 -2.56 8.13
CA ARG A 93 18.01 -4.02 8.12
C ARG A 93 18.50 -4.66 9.41
N ARG A 94 19.57 -4.13 10.00
CA ARG A 94 20.11 -4.62 11.28
C ARG A 94 19.19 -4.39 12.48
N ARG A 95 18.21 -3.48 12.37
CA ARG A 95 17.28 -3.11 13.45
C ARG A 95 15.91 -3.75 13.30
N ILE A 96 15.63 -4.32 12.13
CA ILE A 96 14.37 -5.03 11.87
C ILE A 96 14.51 -6.46 12.38
N THR A 97 13.71 -6.82 13.38
CA THR A 97 13.70 -8.15 13.97
C THR A 97 13.02 -9.18 13.05
N TYR A 98 11.92 -8.78 12.41
CA TYR A 98 11.14 -9.65 11.53
C TYR A 98 10.81 -8.91 10.24
N SER A 99 11.00 -9.59 9.11
CA SER A 99 10.60 -9.09 7.79
C SER A 99 9.60 -10.05 7.17
N VAL A 100 8.44 -9.52 6.80
CA VAL A 100 7.36 -10.27 6.13
C VAL A 100 7.25 -9.76 4.70
N ASN A 101 7.51 -10.63 3.74
CA ASN A 101 7.27 -10.32 2.34
C ASN A 101 5.86 -10.77 1.95
N LEU A 102 5.08 -9.86 1.35
CA LEU A 102 3.75 -10.13 0.82
C LEU A 102 3.86 -10.18 -0.71
N PRO A 103 4.07 -11.36 -1.32
CA PRO A 103 4.16 -11.48 -2.77
C PRO A 103 2.79 -11.21 -3.42
N ALA A 104 2.79 -10.98 -4.74
CA ALA A 104 1.55 -10.99 -5.50
C ALA A 104 0.83 -12.34 -5.31
N PRO A 105 -0.52 -12.34 -5.19
CA PRO A 105 -1.26 -13.56 -4.94
C PRO A 105 -1.20 -14.49 -6.16
N ASP A 106 -1.07 -15.80 -5.92
CA ASP A 106 -1.24 -16.85 -6.93
C ASP A 106 -2.73 -17.02 -7.31
N ALA A 107 -3.02 -17.84 -8.32
CA ALA A 107 -4.38 -18.03 -8.82
C ALA A 107 -5.34 -18.54 -7.73
N GLU A 108 -4.91 -19.47 -6.88
CA GLU A 108 -5.72 -19.99 -5.78
C GLU A 108 -6.05 -18.89 -4.77
N THR A 109 -5.06 -18.11 -4.38
CA THR A 109 -5.25 -16.96 -3.48
C THR A 109 -6.15 -15.90 -4.12
N ARG A 110 -6.00 -15.60 -5.41
CA ARG A 110 -6.86 -14.65 -6.12
C ARG A 110 -8.31 -15.13 -6.16
N SER A 111 -8.55 -16.41 -6.42
CA SER A 111 -9.89 -17.00 -6.39
C SER A 111 -10.57 -16.80 -5.02
N ARG A 112 -9.81 -17.04 -3.94
CA ARG A 112 -10.30 -16.78 -2.57
C ARG A 112 -10.57 -15.29 -2.33
N LEU A 113 -9.70 -14.41 -2.83
CA LEU A 113 -9.89 -12.96 -2.72
C LEU A 113 -11.12 -12.49 -3.48
N TRP A 114 -11.40 -13.04 -4.66
CA TRP A 114 -12.62 -12.76 -5.40
C TRP A 114 -13.86 -13.09 -4.60
N ARG A 115 -13.93 -14.31 -4.01
CA ARG A 115 -15.07 -14.72 -3.16
C ARG A 115 -15.22 -13.82 -1.93
N LEU A 116 -14.14 -13.42 -1.31
CA LEU A 116 -14.13 -12.53 -0.13
C LEU A 116 -14.45 -11.07 -0.46
N ALA A 117 -14.28 -10.65 -1.71
CA ALA A 117 -14.56 -9.28 -2.12
C ALA A 117 -16.03 -8.93 -2.20
N PHE A 118 -16.92 -9.95 -2.25
CA PHE A 118 -18.37 -9.78 -2.23
C PHE A 118 -18.90 -10.08 -0.83
N PRO A 119 -19.57 -9.10 -0.17
CA PRO A 119 -20.19 -9.31 1.13
C PRO A 119 -21.30 -10.39 1.11
N GLU A 120 -21.56 -10.97 2.27
CA GLU A 120 -22.72 -11.85 2.42
C GLU A 120 -24.02 -11.14 2.02
N GLY A 121 -24.87 -11.84 1.27
CA GLY A 121 -26.14 -11.31 0.78
C GLY A 121 -26.10 -10.65 -0.59
N VAL A 122 -24.91 -10.51 -1.21
CA VAL A 122 -24.81 -10.11 -2.62
C VAL A 122 -25.11 -11.32 -3.50
N GLU A 123 -26.13 -11.21 -4.36
CA GLU A 123 -26.45 -12.23 -5.33
C GLU A 123 -25.43 -12.22 -6.47
N ILE A 124 -24.80 -13.38 -6.72
CA ILE A 124 -23.84 -13.59 -7.80
C ILE A 124 -24.51 -14.41 -8.89
N GLY A 125 -24.40 -13.97 -10.14
CA GLY A 125 -24.91 -14.67 -11.30
C GLY A 125 -24.23 -16.03 -11.50
N GLU A 126 -24.96 -16.98 -12.07
CA GLU A 126 -24.43 -18.33 -12.37
C GLU A 126 -23.35 -18.32 -13.46
N ASP A 127 -23.23 -17.22 -14.19
CA ASP A 127 -22.23 -16.96 -15.24
C ASP A 127 -20.86 -16.51 -14.68
N VAL A 128 -20.75 -16.30 -13.36
CA VAL A 128 -19.52 -15.83 -12.73
C VAL A 128 -18.72 -16.99 -12.17
N ASP A 129 -17.59 -17.27 -12.78
CA ASP A 129 -16.60 -18.23 -12.29
C ASP A 129 -15.38 -17.49 -11.73
N PHE A 130 -15.24 -17.51 -10.40
CA PHE A 130 -14.12 -16.86 -9.73
C PHE A 130 -12.77 -17.56 -9.93
N ASP A 131 -12.76 -18.84 -10.22
CA ASP A 131 -11.54 -19.59 -10.50
C ASP A 131 -11.04 -19.22 -11.90
N GLN A 132 -11.92 -19.13 -12.89
CA GLN A 132 -11.60 -18.64 -14.22
C GLN A 132 -11.09 -17.19 -14.17
N LEU A 133 -11.77 -16.28 -13.47
CA LEU A 133 -11.34 -14.90 -13.32
C LEU A 133 -9.96 -14.78 -12.66
N ALA A 134 -9.65 -15.68 -11.74
CA ALA A 134 -8.37 -15.72 -11.06
C ALA A 134 -7.23 -16.22 -11.97
N GLU A 135 -7.51 -17.10 -12.92
CA GLU A 135 -6.55 -17.58 -13.91
C GLU A 135 -6.28 -16.55 -15.01
N GLU A 136 -7.34 -15.89 -15.49
CA GLU A 136 -7.25 -14.93 -16.60
C GLU A 136 -6.60 -13.61 -16.19
N HIS A 137 -6.66 -13.22 -14.90
CA HIS A 137 -6.23 -11.92 -14.44
C HIS A 137 -5.27 -12.01 -13.26
N GLU A 138 -4.03 -11.59 -13.46
CA GLU A 138 -3.00 -11.48 -12.41
C GLU A 138 -3.18 -10.21 -11.55
N PHE A 139 -4.31 -10.13 -10.85
CA PHE A 139 -4.63 -8.96 -10.05
C PHE A 139 -4.09 -9.02 -8.63
N THR A 140 -3.80 -7.84 -8.08
CA THR A 140 -3.57 -7.67 -6.65
C THR A 140 -4.90 -7.69 -5.88
N GLY A 141 -4.85 -7.88 -4.56
CA GLY A 141 -6.05 -7.82 -3.72
C GLY A 141 -6.78 -6.47 -3.81
N SER A 142 -6.05 -5.37 -3.99
CA SER A 142 -6.64 -4.03 -4.17
C SER A 142 -7.39 -3.91 -5.49
N SER A 143 -6.85 -4.46 -6.58
CA SER A 143 -7.49 -4.48 -7.89
C SER A 143 -8.75 -5.32 -7.88
N ILE A 144 -8.70 -6.52 -7.29
CA ILE A 144 -9.87 -7.41 -7.13
C ILE A 144 -10.97 -6.69 -6.35
N ARG A 145 -10.63 -6.08 -5.21
CA ARG A 145 -11.58 -5.34 -4.39
C ARG A 145 -12.23 -4.18 -5.15
N TYR A 146 -11.44 -3.43 -5.92
CA TYR A 146 -11.96 -2.34 -6.73
C TYR A 146 -12.94 -2.84 -7.79
N VAL A 147 -12.58 -3.87 -8.56
CA VAL A 147 -13.45 -4.43 -9.60
C VAL A 147 -14.74 -4.98 -9.00
N ALA A 148 -14.65 -5.74 -7.90
CA ALA A 148 -15.82 -6.25 -7.20
C ALA A 148 -16.77 -5.13 -6.75
N GLN A 149 -16.22 -4.05 -6.19
CA GLN A 149 -17.01 -2.90 -5.76
C GLN A 149 -17.71 -2.21 -6.94
N GLN A 150 -17.02 -2.00 -8.07
CA GLN A 150 -17.64 -1.41 -9.26
C GLN A 150 -18.70 -2.33 -9.87
N ALA A 151 -18.45 -3.64 -9.90
CA ALA A 151 -19.42 -4.61 -10.38
C ALA A 151 -20.71 -4.62 -9.52
N MET A 152 -20.58 -4.53 -8.19
CA MET A 152 -21.71 -4.40 -7.28
C MET A 152 -22.49 -3.10 -7.52
N PHE A 153 -21.82 -1.97 -7.76
CA PHE A 153 -22.50 -0.71 -8.10
C PHE A 153 -23.29 -0.85 -9.42
N THR A 154 -22.70 -1.47 -10.44
CA THR A 154 -23.36 -1.71 -11.72
C THR A 154 -24.59 -2.60 -11.54
N ALA A 155 -24.48 -3.70 -10.81
CA ALA A 155 -25.57 -4.62 -10.51
C ALA A 155 -26.71 -3.93 -9.73
N ALA A 156 -26.36 -3.08 -8.75
CA ALA A 156 -27.34 -2.31 -7.99
C ALA A 156 -28.12 -1.31 -8.87
N ILE A 157 -27.47 -0.66 -9.82
CA ILE A 157 -28.12 0.25 -10.78
C ILE A 157 -29.08 -0.55 -11.69
N LEU A 158 -28.67 -1.73 -12.12
CA LEU A 158 -29.45 -2.61 -13.00
C LEU A 158 -30.54 -3.40 -12.23
N GLN A 159 -30.54 -3.36 -10.90
CA GLN A 159 -31.40 -4.16 -10.03
C GLN A 159 -31.32 -5.66 -10.37
N SER A 160 -30.12 -6.16 -10.59
CA SER A 160 -29.81 -7.53 -10.98
C SER A 160 -28.73 -8.14 -10.09
N PRO A 161 -28.56 -9.48 -10.11
CA PRO A 161 -27.35 -10.09 -9.56
C PRO A 161 -26.09 -9.54 -10.22
N VAL A 162 -24.95 -9.73 -9.56
CA VAL A 162 -23.63 -9.42 -10.16
C VAL A 162 -23.33 -10.47 -11.23
N THR A 163 -23.43 -10.07 -12.49
CA THR A 163 -23.14 -10.92 -13.66
C THR A 163 -21.72 -10.74 -14.14
N LEU A 164 -21.23 -11.62 -15.01
CA LEU A 164 -19.95 -11.49 -15.67
C LEU A 164 -19.85 -10.17 -16.47
N GLU A 165 -20.95 -9.70 -17.05
CA GLU A 165 -21.01 -8.40 -17.75
C GLU A 165 -20.76 -7.22 -16.79
N CYS A 166 -21.28 -7.27 -15.56
CA CYS A 166 -20.98 -6.27 -14.53
C CYS A 166 -19.47 -6.23 -14.21
N ILE A 167 -18.84 -7.41 -14.10
CA ILE A 167 -17.41 -7.54 -13.86
C ILE A 167 -16.60 -7.01 -15.05
N HIS A 168 -16.94 -7.36 -16.27
CA HIS A 168 -16.28 -6.85 -17.47
C HIS A 168 -16.40 -5.33 -17.61
N THR A 169 -17.54 -4.75 -17.25
CA THR A 169 -17.72 -3.31 -17.22
C THR A 169 -16.78 -2.65 -16.18
N ALA A 170 -16.68 -3.25 -14.99
CA ALA A 170 -15.80 -2.79 -13.95
C ALA A 170 -14.31 -2.91 -14.34
N LEU A 171 -13.93 -3.97 -15.05
CA LEU A 171 -12.59 -4.14 -15.60
C LEU A 171 -12.23 -3.04 -16.60
N LYS A 172 -13.14 -2.69 -17.50
CA LYS A 172 -12.94 -1.57 -18.44
C LYS A 172 -12.70 -0.25 -17.71
N LEU A 173 -13.53 0.05 -16.72
CA LEU A 173 -13.36 1.26 -15.88
C LEU A 173 -12.01 1.30 -15.16
N MET A 174 -11.55 0.17 -14.64
CA MET A 174 -10.24 0.09 -14.01
C MET A 174 -9.11 0.37 -15.00
N MET A 175 -9.17 -0.22 -16.21
CA MET A 175 -8.18 0.01 -17.27
C MET A 175 -8.16 1.46 -17.73
N GLU A 176 -9.31 2.08 -17.91
CA GLU A 176 -9.42 3.49 -18.28
C GLU A 176 -8.80 4.40 -17.21
N ARG A 177 -9.05 4.12 -15.95
CA ARG A 177 -8.45 4.87 -14.82
C ARG A 177 -6.93 4.75 -14.82
N ASP A 178 -6.41 3.54 -15.00
CA ASP A 178 -4.97 3.29 -14.98
C ASP A 178 -4.28 3.90 -16.21
N CYS A 179 -4.96 3.96 -17.37
CA CYS A 179 -4.48 4.68 -18.55
C CYS A 179 -4.51 6.22 -18.38
N GLN A 180 -5.47 6.78 -17.66
CA GLN A 180 -5.52 8.22 -17.39
C GLN A 180 -4.44 8.71 -16.42
N GLY A 181 -3.93 7.82 -15.56
CA GLY A 181 -2.78 8.09 -14.68
C GLY A 181 -1.45 8.25 -15.43
N TYR A 182 -1.33 7.71 -16.64
CA TYR A 182 -0.17 7.81 -17.51
C TYR A 182 -0.33 9.00 -18.49
N LYS A 183 -0.06 10.21 -18.04
CA LYS A 183 -0.06 11.42 -18.88
C LYS A 183 1.19 11.57 -19.75
N ASP A 184 2.04 10.58 -19.88
CA ASP A 184 3.17 10.57 -20.80
C ASP A 184 2.97 9.49 -21.88
N GLY A 185 2.52 9.92 -23.01
CA GLY A 185 2.72 9.53 -24.42
C GLY A 185 3.03 8.09 -24.86
N SER A 186 3.11 7.11 -23.98
CA SER A 186 3.36 5.72 -24.35
C SER A 186 2.13 4.83 -24.11
N LEU A 187 1.20 4.90 -25.06
CA LEU A 187 0.06 3.97 -25.17
C LEU A 187 0.47 2.48 -25.35
N GLN A 188 1.76 2.20 -25.52
CA GLN A 188 2.26 0.83 -25.76
C GLN A 188 2.19 -0.07 -24.51
N GLY A 189 2.12 0.45 -23.29
CA GLY A 189 2.03 -0.33 -22.06
C GLY A 189 0.63 -0.84 -21.70
N CYS A 190 -0.43 -0.19 -22.20
CA CYS A 190 -1.82 -0.55 -21.90
C CYS A 190 -2.35 -1.74 -22.71
N PHE A 191 -1.81 -1.97 -23.92
CA PHE A 191 -2.33 -3.00 -24.84
C PHE A 191 -1.63 -4.36 -24.72
N THR A 192 -0.50 -4.46 -24.06
CA THR A 192 0.29 -5.70 -23.99
C THR A 192 -0.21 -6.70 -22.93
N ARG A 193 -1.28 -6.38 -22.19
CA ARG A 193 -1.90 -7.26 -21.17
C ARG A 193 -3.27 -7.81 -21.54
N LEU A 194 -3.67 -7.67 -22.81
CA LEU A 194 -4.99 -8.11 -23.31
C LEU A 194 -4.91 -9.18 -24.43
N LEU A 195 -3.73 -9.79 -24.62
CA LEU A 195 -3.55 -10.95 -25.53
C LEU A 195 -2.99 -12.14 -24.79
#